data_7e29100789e96a3f48bbbdd26c616575
#
_entry.id   7e29100789e96a3f48bbbdd26c616575
#
_cell.length_a   1.000
_cell.length_b   1.000
_cell.length_c   1.000
_cell.angle_alpha   90.00
_cell.angle_beta   90.00
_cell.angle_gamma   90.00
#
_symmetry.space_group_name_H-M   'P 1'
#
loop_
_entity.id
_entity.type
_entity.pdbx_description
1 polymer ?
#
loop_
_entity_poly.entity_id
_entity_poly.type
_entity_poly.pdbx_seq_one_letter_code
_entity_poly.pdbx_strand_id
1 'polypeptide(L)'
;GVKKIHYVFEDSYQLLNFLKKDKRIKHIHHLTGTVTNEVLKGINKKKGIKYNKKKVYIVRFKKELTPRLRKLVTNQEVKIMIHYSLIVAYEFFNRLRKGEKSFFKTNITHLCMSDRISRGLKKIGVVEKKLKISKKPNHKSMMLLLKHIK
;
A
#
# COMPACT_ATOMS: atom_id res chain seq x y z
N GLY A 1 -23.23 6.12 11.91
CA GLY A 1 -21.96 5.41 11.93
C GLY A 1 -22.11 3.90 12.13
N VAL A 2 -21.04 3.13 12.08
CA VAL A 2 -21.03 1.68 12.31
C VAL A 2 -21.24 1.44 13.80
N LYS A 3 -22.37 0.80 14.16
CA LYS A 3 -22.73 0.54 15.57
C LYS A 3 -21.94 -0.59 16.21
N LYS A 4 -21.46 -1.58 15.42
CA LYS A 4 -20.75 -2.76 15.93
C LYS A 4 -19.73 -3.27 14.91
N ILE A 5 -18.48 -3.48 15.35
CA ILE A 5 -17.43 -4.14 14.58
C ILE A 5 -17.21 -5.51 15.18
N HIS A 6 -17.44 -6.58 14.40
CA HIS A 6 -17.28 -7.96 14.87
C HIS A 6 -15.86 -8.47 14.69
N TYR A 7 -15.19 -8.11 13.59
CA TYR A 7 -13.85 -8.58 13.26
C TYR A 7 -13.02 -7.46 12.63
N VAL A 8 -11.73 -7.43 12.95
CA VAL A 8 -10.74 -6.55 12.34
C VAL A 8 -9.62 -7.42 11.77
N PHE A 9 -9.25 -7.17 10.51
CA PHE A 9 -8.18 -7.88 9.82
C PHE A 9 -7.07 -6.91 9.45
N GLU A 10 -5.82 -7.33 9.57
CA GLU A 10 -4.66 -6.51 9.22
C GLU A 10 -4.54 -6.28 7.71
N ASP A 11 -5.00 -7.27 6.92
CA ASP A 11 -4.99 -7.18 5.46
C ASP A 11 -6.12 -7.98 4.79
N SER A 12 -6.22 -7.81 3.47
CA SER A 12 -7.25 -8.48 2.66
C SER A 12 -7.05 -10.00 2.53
N TYR A 13 -5.86 -10.53 2.78
CA TYR A 13 -5.61 -11.98 2.74
C TYR A 13 -6.10 -12.66 4.00
N GLN A 14 -5.91 -12.04 5.17
CA GLN A 14 -6.49 -12.52 6.43
C GLN A 14 -8.02 -12.54 6.33
N LEU A 15 -8.63 -11.46 5.82
CA LEU A 15 -10.07 -11.41 5.55
C LEU A 15 -10.49 -12.53 4.58
N LEU A 16 -9.77 -12.73 3.47
CA LEU A 16 -10.09 -13.78 2.50
C LEU A 16 -10.03 -15.18 3.14
N ASN A 17 -9.01 -15.45 3.97
CA ASN A 17 -8.87 -16.73 4.66
C ASN A 17 -9.98 -16.96 5.67
N PHE A 18 -10.40 -15.93 6.41
CA PHE A 18 -11.56 -15.99 7.29
C PHE A 18 -12.85 -16.31 6.51
N LEU A 19 -13.11 -15.56 5.42
CA LEU A 19 -14.27 -15.77 4.56
C LEU A 19 -14.29 -17.15 3.89
N LYS A 20 -13.14 -17.77 3.66
CA LYS A 20 -13.04 -19.14 3.16
C LYS A 20 -13.46 -20.18 4.20
N LYS A 21 -13.26 -19.91 5.48
CA LYS A 21 -13.57 -20.85 6.59
C LYS A 21 -15.00 -20.71 7.10
N ASP A 22 -15.53 -19.50 7.20
CA ASP A 22 -16.86 -19.25 7.73
C ASP A 22 -17.95 -19.44 6.68
N LYS A 23 -18.62 -20.62 6.74
CA LYS A 23 -19.70 -21.01 5.82
C LYS A 23 -21.01 -20.23 6.04
N ARG A 24 -21.15 -19.51 7.15
CA ARG A 24 -22.37 -18.76 7.49
C ARG A 24 -22.50 -17.47 6.67
N ILE A 25 -21.37 -16.94 6.16
CA ILE A 25 -21.36 -15.70 5.39
C ILE A 25 -21.85 -15.99 3.97
N LYS A 26 -23.01 -15.46 3.63
CA LYS A 26 -23.63 -15.60 2.29
C LYS A 26 -23.56 -14.33 1.47
N HIS A 27 -23.47 -13.16 2.11
CA HIS A 27 -23.47 -11.87 1.44
C HIS A 27 -22.32 -11.00 1.95
N ILE A 28 -21.63 -10.32 1.03
CA ILE A 28 -20.55 -9.37 1.32
C ILE A 28 -20.80 -8.08 0.57
N HIS A 29 -20.84 -6.95 1.28
CA HIS A 29 -20.82 -5.62 0.72
C HIS A 29 -19.44 -5.00 0.94
N HIS A 30 -18.65 -4.88 -0.14
CA HIS A 30 -17.31 -4.30 -0.09
C HIS A 30 -17.36 -2.82 -0.47
N LEU A 31 -17.30 -1.94 0.51
CA LEU A 31 -17.18 -0.51 0.29
C LEU A 31 -15.71 -0.16 0.00
N THR A 32 -15.45 0.53 -1.12
CA THR A 32 -14.09 0.71 -1.61
C THR A 32 -13.90 2.02 -2.36
N GLY A 33 -12.65 2.44 -2.58
CA GLY A 33 -12.32 3.52 -3.51
C GLY A 33 -12.23 3.05 -4.96
N THR A 34 -11.95 3.98 -5.86
CA THR A 34 -11.72 3.68 -7.30
C THR A 34 -10.48 2.82 -7.52
N VAL A 35 -9.49 2.93 -6.62
CA VAL A 35 -8.26 2.14 -6.66
C VAL A 35 -8.31 1.11 -5.54
N THR A 36 -8.37 -0.17 -5.87
CA THR A 36 -8.55 -1.24 -4.89
C THR A 36 -7.70 -2.46 -5.20
N ASN A 37 -7.46 -3.26 -4.15
CA ASN A 37 -6.89 -4.58 -4.29
C ASN A 37 -7.98 -5.57 -4.71
N GLU A 38 -7.73 -6.37 -5.74
CA GLU A 38 -8.67 -7.32 -6.32
C GLU A 38 -8.67 -8.70 -5.61
N VAL A 39 -8.04 -8.81 -4.44
CA VAL A 39 -7.93 -10.09 -3.69
C VAL A 39 -9.29 -10.76 -3.45
N LEU A 40 -10.35 -9.97 -3.25
CA LEU A 40 -11.70 -10.48 -3.01
C LEU A 40 -12.49 -10.80 -4.30
N LYS A 41 -11.96 -10.49 -5.49
CA LYS A 41 -12.70 -10.61 -6.76
C LYS A 41 -13.14 -12.04 -7.09
N GLY A 42 -12.39 -13.04 -6.65
CA GLY A 42 -12.68 -14.47 -6.94
C GLY A 42 -13.61 -15.14 -5.94
N ILE A 43 -14.11 -14.43 -4.93
CA ILE A 43 -14.87 -15.06 -3.83
C ILE A 43 -16.24 -15.58 -4.27
N ASN A 44 -16.89 -14.90 -5.22
CA ASN A 44 -18.20 -15.30 -5.78
C ASN A 44 -18.18 -16.68 -6.42
N LYS A 45 -17.07 -17.03 -7.12
CA LYS A 45 -17.02 -18.22 -7.97
C LYS A 45 -16.86 -19.53 -7.18
N LYS A 46 -16.38 -19.47 -5.94
CA LYS A 46 -15.95 -20.69 -5.19
C LYS A 46 -16.88 -21.13 -4.06
N LYS A 47 -17.84 -20.30 -3.59
CA LYS A 47 -18.58 -20.61 -2.33
C LYS A 47 -20.05 -20.19 -2.26
N GLY A 48 -20.68 -19.79 -3.33
CA GLY A 48 -22.07 -19.29 -3.27
C GLY A 48 -22.22 -18.03 -2.44
N ILE A 49 -21.16 -17.23 -2.25
CA ILE A 49 -21.19 -15.96 -1.53
C ILE A 49 -21.55 -14.86 -2.53
N LYS A 50 -22.66 -14.16 -2.31
CA LYS A 50 -23.03 -12.97 -3.09
C LYS A 50 -22.13 -11.80 -2.70
N TYR A 51 -21.25 -11.37 -3.62
CA TYR A 51 -20.30 -10.29 -3.41
C TYR A 51 -20.70 -9.06 -4.19
N ASN A 52 -20.98 -7.97 -3.49
CA ASN A 52 -21.31 -6.67 -4.05
C ASN A 52 -20.21 -5.67 -3.72
N LYS A 53 -19.59 -5.11 -4.75
CA LYS A 53 -18.57 -4.05 -4.62
C LYS A 53 -19.19 -2.70 -4.93
N LYS A 54 -19.14 -1.75 -3.97
CA LYS A 54 -19.62 -0.38 -4.15
C LYS A 54 -18.47 0.60 -3.99
N LYS A 55 -18.22 1.41 -5.02
CA LYS A 55 -17.27 2.52 -4.94
C LYS A 55 -17.90 3.65 -4.14
N VAL A 56 -17.28 4.06 -3.04
CA VAL A 56 -17.80 5.10 -2.13
C VAL A 56 -16.92 6.34 -2.07
N TYR A 57 -15.70 6.28 -2.65
CA TYR A 57 -14.84 7.44 -2.83
C TYR A 57 -13.96 7.30 -4.08
N ILE A 58 -13.45 8.44 -4.57
CA ILE A 58 -12.58 8.50 -5.75
C ILE A 58 -11.17 8.89 -5.30
N VAL A 59 -10.18 8.09 -5.70
CA VAL A 59 -8.76 8.43 -5.55
C VAL A 59 -8.30 9.11 -6.83
N ARG A 60 -7.85 10.36 -6.72
CA ARG A 60 -7.26 11.13 -7.83
C ARG A 60 -5.82 11.45 -7.49
N PHE A 61 -4.91 11.09 -8.36
CA PHE A 61 -3.50 11.46 -8.23
C PHE A 61 -3.23 12.75 -9.01
N LYS A 62 -2.51 13.69 -8.41
CA LYS A 62 -2.04 14.87 -9.14
C LYS A 62 -1.14 14.44 -10.28
N LYS A 63 -1.21 15.10 -11.44
CA LYS A 63 -0.36 14.79 -12.59
C LYS A 63 1.12 15.02 -12.29
N GLU A 64 1.43 16.04 -11.51
CA GLU A 64 2.79 16.47 -11.18
C GLU A 64 3.06 16.47 -9.67
N LEU A 65 4.31 16.43 -9.30
CA LEU A 65 4.75 16.70 -7.93
C LEU A 65 4.50 18.17 -7.60
N THR A 66 4.11 18.44 -6.33
CA THR A 66 4.00 19.84 -5.88
C THR A 66 5.36 20.56 -6.00
N PRO A 67 5.41 21.89 -6.19
CA PRO A 67 6.66 22.63 -6.32
C PRO A 67 7.64 22.36 -5.17
N ARG A 68 7.14 22.32 -3.92
CA ARG A 68 7.96 22.00 -2.74
C ARG A 68 8.57 20.59 -2.83
N LEU A 69 7.74 19.58 -3.17
CA LEU A 69 8.24 18.21 -3.30
C LEU A 69 9.21 18.07 -4.48
N ARG A 70 8.93 18.75 -5.60
CA ARG A 70 9.83 18.78 -6.76
C ARG A 70 11.21 19.33 -6.36
N LYS A 71 11.28 20.43 -5.60
CA LYS A 71 12.54 21.00 -5.11
C LYS A 71 13.31 19.98 -4.28
N LEU A 72 12.69 19.34 -3.28
CA LEU A 72 13.32 18.31 -2.45
C LEU A 72 13.86 17.12 -3.27
N VAL A 73 13.11 16.71 -4.30
CA VAL A 73 13.51 15.62 -5.21
C VAL A 73 14.70 16.01 -6.05
N THR A 74 14.65 17.18 -6.69
CA THR A 74 15.70 17.69 -7.59
C THR A 74 17.01 17.96 -6.84
N ASN A 75 16.92 18.50 -5.62
CA ASN A 75 18.09 18.78 -4.77
C ASN A 75 18.62 17.54 -4.04
N GLN A 76 17.97 16.36 -4.21
CA GLN A 76 18.35 15.11 -3.53
C GLN A 76 18.36 15.23 -1.99
N GLU A 77 17.51 16.08 -1.43
CA GLU A 77 17.41 16.32 0.01
C GLU A 77 16.70 15.19 0.77
N VAL A 78 15.97 14.33 0.05
CA VAL A 78 15.26 13.18 0.63
C VAL A 78 16.27 12.10 1.01
N LYS A 79 16.25 11.64 2.27
CA LYS A 79 17.08 10.53 2.79
C LYS A 79 16.27 9.26 3.03
N ILE A 80 15.06 9.42 3.50
CA ILE A 80 14.16 8.32 3.87
C ILE A 80 12.80 8.57 3.23
N MET A 81 12.19 7.51 2.72
CA MET A 81 10.84 7.55 2.17
C MET A 81 9.95 6.48 2.82
N ILE A 82 8.79 6.89 3.31
CA ILE A 82 7.85 6.02 4.03
C ILE A 82 6.71 5.64 3.09
N HIS A 83 6.45 4.34 2.93
CA HIS A 83 5.45 3.80 2.01
C HIS A 83 4.33 3.08 2.77
N TYR A 84 3.16 3.70 2.85
CA TYR A 84 1.93 3.09 3.35
C TYR A 84 1.11 2.39 2.25
N SER A 85 1.38 2.70 0.97
CA SER A 85 0.64 2.17 -0.17
C SER A 85 1.55 1.96 -1.37
N LEU A 86 1.48 0.76 -1.97
CA LEU A 86 2.23 0.43 -3.17
C LEU A 86 1.79 1.27 -4.38
N ILE A 87 0.50 1.56 -4.50
CA ILE A 87 -0.04 2.35 -5.60
C ILE A 87 0.47 3.78 -5.52
N VAL A 88 0.45 4.39 -4.32
CA VAL A 88 1.00 5.73 -4.11
C VAL A 88 2.50 5.76 -4.41
N ALA A 89 3.23 4.72 -4.02
CA ALA A 89 4.65 4.59 -4.35
C ALA A 89 4.89 4.56 -5.86
N TYR A 90 4.16 3.73 -6.61
CA TYR A 90 4.26 3.67 -8.07
C TYR A 90 3.92 5.01 -8.73
N GLU A 91 2.86 5.67 -8.27
CA GLU A 91 2.45 6.97 -8.78
C GLU A 91 3.53 8.05 -8.53
N PHE A 92 4.23 7.98 -7.40
CA PHE A 92 5.38 8.86 -7.14
C PHE A 92 6.53 8.57 -8.12
N PHE A 93 6.96 7.30 -8.26
CA PHE A 93 8.04 6.93 -9.17
C PHE A 93 7.73 7.27 -10.64
N ASN A 94 6.45 7.16 -11.06
CA ASN A 94 6.04 7.55 -12.41
C ASN A 94 6.27 9.03 -12.72
N ARG A 95 6.26 9.90 -11.70
CA ARG A 95 6.46 11.36 -11.83
C ARG A 95 7.92 11.80 -11.72
N LEU A 96 8.82 10.87 -11.43
CA LEU A 96 10.26 11.15 -11.37
C LEU A 96 10.87 11.15 -12.79
N ARG A 97 11.84 12.02 -13.02
CA ARG A 97 12.71 12.00 -14.21
C ARG A 97 13.68 10.82 -14.13
N LYS A 98 14.32 10.47 -15.26
CA LYS A 98 15.22 9.30 -15.33
C LYS A 98 16.33 9.32 -14.25
N GLY A 99 17.05 10.44 -14.11
CA GLY A 99 18.10 10.59 -13.09
C GLY A 99 17.57 10.54 -11.66
N GLU A 100 16.41 11.20 -11.39
CA GLU A 100 15.75 11.15 -10.09
C GLU A 100 15.33 9.72 -9.74
N LYS A 101 14.78 8.95 -10.70
CA LYS A 101 14.44 7.54 -10.49
C LYS A 101 15.66 6.72 -10.08
N SER A 102 16.79 6.91 -10.73
CA SER A 102 18.03 6.22 -10.38
C SER A 102 18.45 6.54 -8.95
N PHE A 103 18.51 7.83 -8.59
CA PHE A 103 18.85 8.26 -7.23
C PHE A 103 17.93 7.65 -6.18
N PHE A 104 16.60 7.71 -6.39
CA PHE A 104 15.63 7.15 -5.43
C PHE A 104 15.74 5.63 -5.32
N LYS A 105 16.13 4.92 -6.36
CA LYS A 105 16.29 3.46 -6.32
C LYS A 105 17.53 2.99 -5.55
N THR A 106 18.60 3.78 -5.57
CA THR A 106 19.91 3.36 -5.08
C THR A 106 20.34 4.05 -3.78
N ASN A 107 19.93 5.29 -3.55
CA ASN A 107 20.44 6.13 -2.46
C ASN A 107 19.47 6.28 -1.29
N ILE A 108 18.16 6.23 -1.56
CA ILE A 108 17.14 6.47 -0.55
C ILE A 108 16.83 5.20 0.24
N THR A 109 16.63 5.34 1.57
CA THR A 109 16.08 4.26 2.39
C THR A 109 14.56 4.27 2.31
N HIS A 110 13.96 3.13 1.97
CA HIS A 110 12.52 2.97 1.81
C HIS A 110 11.94 2.16 2.96
N LEU A 111 11.08 2.77 3.78
CA LEU A 111 10.34 2.10 4.84
C LEU A 111 9.01 1.61 4.30
N CYS A 112 8.79 0.31 4.30
CA CYS A 112 7.62 -0.33 3.74
C CYS A 112 6.71 -0.84 4.87
N MET A 113 5.43 -0.45 4.86
CA MET A 113 4.46 -0.92 5.84
C MET A 113 4.19 -2.43 5.74
N SER A 114 4.46 -3.04 4.58
CA SER A 114 4.25 -4.48 4.36
C SER A 114 5.25 -5.05 3.35
N ASP A 115 5.45 -6.37 3.42
CA ASP A 115 6.24 -7.11 2.45
C ASP A 115 5.75 -6.95 1.00
N ARG A 116 4.43 -6.83 0.78
CA ARG A 116 3.86 -6.55 -0.54
C ARG A 116 4.38 -5.25 -1.14
N ILE A 117 4.54 -4.20 -0.32
CA ILE A 117 5.08 -2.91 -0.77
C ILE A 117 6.56 -3.07 -1.13
N SER A 118 7.32 -3.72 -0.26
CA SER A 118 8.75 -3.99 -0.49
C SER A 118 8.99 -4.76 -1.78
N ARG A 119 8.27 -5.87 -1.99
CA ARG A 119 8.36 -6.65 -3.24
C ARG A 119 7.96 -5.84 -4.47
N GLY A 120 6.96 -4.98 -4.37
CA GLY A 120 6.57 -4.09 -5.46
C GLY A 120 7.67 -3.08 -5.81
N LEU A 121 8.30 -2.45 -4.80
CA LEU A 121 9.41 -1.53 -5.01
C LEU A 121 10.65 -2.25 -5.59
N LYS A 122 10.95 -3.47 -5.14
CA LYS A 122 12.02 -4.30 -5.74
C LYS A 122 11.77 -4.56 -7.22
N LYS A 123 10.52 -4.85 -7.62
CA LYS A 123 10.14 -5.06 -9.04
C LYS A 123 10.40 -3.85 -9.93
N ILE A 124 10.31 -2.62 -9.41
CA ILE A 124 10.64 -1.41 -10.18
C ILE A 124 12.10 -1.01 -10.06
N GLY A 125 12.92 -1.86 -9.44
CA GLY A 125 14.38 -1.72 -9.39
C GLY A 125 14.93 -0.97 -8.17
N VAL A 126 14.17 -0.83 -7.08
CA VAL A 126 14.73 -0.36 -5.80
C VAL A 126 15.65 -1.43 -5.23
N VAL A 127 16.87 -1.03 -4.87
CA VAL A 127 17.90 -1.94 -4.36
C VAL A 127 17.47 -2.53 -3.01
N GLU A 128 17.59 -3.84 -2.87
CA GLU A 128 17.07 -4.59 -1.72
C GLU A 128 17.60 -4.11 -0.37
N LYS A 129 18.90 -3.80 -0.27
CA LYS A 129 19.51 -3.26 0.96
C LYS A 129 18.90 -1.94 1.45
N LYS A 130 18.22 -1.22 0.56
CA LYS A 130 17.53 0.04 0.85
C LYS A 130 16.08 -0.16 1.31
N LEU A 131 15.56 -1.37 1.24
CA LEU A 131 14.19 -1.71 1.66
C LEU A 131 14.19 -2.17 3.12
N LYS A 132 13.36 -1.54 3.95
CA LYS A 132 13.14 -1.93 5.34
C LYS A 132 11.65 -2.16 5.54
N ILE A 133 11.28 -3.29 6.14
CA ILE A 133 9.89 -3.70 6.31
C ILE A 133 9.49 -3.57 7.78
N SER A 134 8.34 -2.96 8.02
CA SER A 134 7.75 -2.87 9.35
C SER A 134 7.34 -4.25 9.87
N LYS A 135 7.58 -4.52 11.17
CA LYS A 135 7.19 -5.78 11.82
C LYS A 135 5.68 -6.04 11.76
N LYS A 136 4.86 -4.98 11.81
CA LYS A 136 3.39 -5.05 11.69
C LYS A 136 2.91 -3.97 10.71
N PRO A 137 1.84 -4.22 9.94
CA PRO A 137 1.33 -3.26 8.94
C PRO A 137 0.50 -2.14 9.59
N ASN A 138 1.08 -1.43 10.55
CA ASN A 138 0.44 -0.31 11.24
C ASN A 138 1.41 0.87 11.46
N HIS A 139 0.85 2.05 11.73
CA HIS A 139 1.59 3.29 11.91
C HIS A 139 2.61 3.21 13.06
N LYS A 140 2.22 2.64 14.21
CA LYS A 140 3.09 2.51 15.39
C LYS A 140 4.39 1.75 15.05
N SER A 141 4.26 0.61 14.35
CA SER A 141 5.40 -0.19 13.94
C SER A 141 6.28 0.51 12.90
N MET A 142 5.69 1.31 11.99
CA MET A 142 6.43 2.15 11.04
C MET A 142 7.24 3.23 11.77
N MET A 143 6.66 3.90 12.79
CA MET A 143 7.37 4.90 13.58
C MET A 143 8.51 4.29 14.42
N LEU A 144 8.32 3.08 14.96
CA LEU A 144 9.42 2.35 15.61
C LEU A 144 10.54 2.04 14.62
N LEU A 145 10.21 1.55 13.42
CA LEU A 145 11.21 1.29 12.38
C LEU A 145 11.99 2.55 12.01
N LEU A 146 11.32 3.70 11.88
CA LEU A 146 11.97 4.99 11.58
C LEU A 146 12.98 5.39 12.67
N LYS A 147 12.65 5.19 13.95
CA LYS A 147 13.55 5.52 15.09
C LYS A 147 14.84 4.71 15.09
N HIS A 148 14.83 3.51 14.50
CA HIS A 148 16.01 2.63 14.43
C HIS A 148 16.89 2.85 13.19
N ILE A 149 16.54 3.78 12.33
CA ILE A 149 17.38 4.16 11.18
C ILE A 149 18.22 5.36 11.61
N LYS A 150 19.47 5.09 11.87
CA LYS A 150 20.53 6.07 12.06
C LYS A 150 21.13 6.50 10.72
#